data_3b2c2f82a75ca763db3acf39742d24f5
#
_entry.id   3b2c2f82a75ca763db3acf39742d24f5
#
_cell.length_a   1.000
_cell.length_b   1.000
_cell.length_c   1.000
_cell.angle_alpha   90.00
_cell.angle_beta   90.00
_cell.angle_gamma   90.00
#
_symmetry.space_group_name_H-M   'P 1'
#
loop_
_entity.id
_entity.type
_entity.pdbx_description
1 polymer ?
#
loop_
_entity_poly.entity_id
_entity_poly.type
_entity_poly.pdbx_seq_one_letter_code
_entity_poly.pdbx_strand_id
1 'polypeptide(L)'
;MLSLVATGASLGCGSGSSQVTLPPVSAAGVNHISGFTPSGPVPAGKPVELSFTIVQPDGRPLTQYATGPGPHTGVHLIFVRKDLADIVHLHPPIGPDGTISETVTFPAPGPWMLLTDVYEKQSGTSIPLNYQLKQDLQVNGRYAPKPLGPVRTSVTTDGYTFTIHHMPKLKVANADYLNVSVTDPGGKPATFTPWFGALAHAVFFRHGNLAYFHTHICSPNLRLCAANSAIAGSSTKPGQLKIGMVFPQAGKWRLFLQGKIGDKIVTAPFSLVVQS
;
A
#
# COMPACT_ATOMS: atom_id res chain seq x y z
N MET A 1 -19.40 -40.31 88.01
CA MET A 1 -18.66 -40.60 86.79
C MET A 1 -19.30 -39.82 85.70
N LEU A 2 -18.63 -38.69 85.34
CA LEU A 2 -19.07 -37.76 84.30
C LEU A 2 -18.28 -38.12 82.98
N SER A 3 -19.08 -38.48 81.94
CA SER A 3 -18.51 -38.67 80.62
C SER A 3 -18.63 -37.38 79.81
N LEU A 4 -17.53 -36.81 79.45
CA LEU A 4 -17.44 -35.66 78.52
C LEU A 4 -17.52 -36.17 77.07
N VAL A 5 -18.55 -35.76 76.37
CA VAL A 5 -18.67 -35.97 74.92
C VAL A 5 -18.06 -34.72 74.23
N ALA A 6 -16.91 -34.85 73.57
CA ALA A 6 -16.30 -33.81 72.74
C ALA A 6 -16.92 -33.87 71.32
N THR A 7 -17.68 -32.86 70.97
CA THR A 7 -18.15 -32.66 69.58
C THR A 7 -17.06 -31.94 68.78
N GLY A 8 -16.39 -32.68 67.92
CA GLY A 8 -15.46 -32.13 66.93
C GLY A 8 -16.21 -31.49 65.78
N ALA A 9 -16.10 -30.16 65.61
CA ALA A 9 -16.54 -29.46 64.45
C ALA A 9 -15.51 -29.57 63.35
N SER A 10 -15.79 -30.36 62.34
CA SER A 10 -14.95 -30.41 61.12
C SER A 10 -15.28 -29.19 60.24
N LEU A 11 -14.36 -28.24 60.18
CA LEU A 11 -14.35 -27.20 59.17
C LEU A 11 -14.03 -27.84 57.81
N GLY A 12 -15.04 -28.12 57.03
CA GLY A 12 -14.90 -28.51 55.66
C GLY A 12 -14.42 -27.31 54.82
N CYS A 13 -13.13 -27.28 54.44
CA CYS A 13 -12.68 -26.40 53.38
C CYS A 13 -13.35 -26.86 52.08
N GLY A 14 -14.42 -26.20 51.72
CA GLY A 14 -15.02 -26.32 50.40
C GLY A 14 -14.06 -25.71 49.38
N SER A 15 -13.23 -26.55 48.72
CA SER A 15 -12.49 -26.16 47.52
C SER A 15 -13.48 -26.04 46.36
N GLY A 16 -14.13 -24.88 46.29
CA GLY A 16 -14.82 -24.48 45.08
C GLY A 16 -13.80 -24.21 44.02
N SER A 17 -13.48 -25.20 43.19
CA SER A 17 -12.74 -24.97 41.95
C SER A 17 -13.63 -24.15 41.05
N SER A 18 -13.45 -22.82 41.08
CA SER A 18 -13.95 -21.93 40.03
C SER A 18 -13.28 -22.36 38.75
N GLN A 19 -13.97 -23.15 37.93
CA GLN A 19 -13.50 -23.42 36.59
C GLN A 19 -13.45 -22.08 35.85
N VAL A 20 -12.24 -21.55 35.63
CA VAL A 20 -12.04 -20.41 34.74
C VAL A 20 -12.33 -20.92 33.34
N THR A 21 -13.49 -20.62 32.81
CA THR A 21 -13.84 -20.90 31.43
C THR A 21 -13.06 -19.91 30.60
N LEU A 22 -11.98 -20.35 29.97
CA LEU A 22 -11.25 -19.55 29.00
C LEU A 22 -12.20 -19.29 27.81
N PRO A 23 -12.26 -18.05 27.29
CA PRO A 23 -13.02 -17.80 26.07
C PRO A 23 -12.45 -18.66 24.95
N PRO A 24 -13.28 -19.17 24.02
CA PRO A 24 -12.79 -19.94 22.89
C PRO A 24 -11.79 -19.08 22.11
N VAL A 25 -10.58 -19.59 21.92
CA VAL A 25 -9.58 -18.98 21.04
C VAL A 25 -10.06 -19.26 19.61
N SER A 26 -10.81 -18.31 19.04
CA SER A 26 -11.11 -18.31 17.61
C SER A 26 -10.00 -17.57 16.87
N ALA A 27 -9.74 -17.95 15.61
CA ALA A 27 -8.88 -17.15 14.74
C ALA A 27 -9.42 -15.71 14.72
N ALA A 28 -8.54 -14.73 14.91
CA ALA A 28 -8.93 -13.33 14.80
C ALA A 28 -9.52 -13.12 13.39
N GLY A 29 -10.74 -12.64 13.34
CA GLY A 29 -11.33 -12.22 12.08
C GLY A 29 -10.49 -11.08 11.50
N VAL A 30 -10.27 -11.12 10.21
CA VAL A 30 -9.54 -10.07 9.48
C VAL A 30 -10.41 -9.53 8.36
N ASN A 31 -10.22 -8.27 8.03
CA ASN A 31 -10.83 -7.70 6.83
C ASN A 31 -10.32 -8.45 5.59
N HIS A 32 -11.20 -8.67 4.61
CA HIS A 32 -10.86 -9.37 3.37
C HIS A 32 -11.65 -8.82 2.19
N ILE A 33 -11.11 -9.02 0.99
CA ILE A 33 -11.80 -8.70 -0.27
C ILE A 33 -12.87 -9.76 -0.53
N SER A 34 -14.08 -9.32 -0.88
CA SER A 34 -15.22 -10.19 -1.22
C SER A 34 -15.89 -9.71 -2.51
N GLY A 35 -16.46 -10.65 -3.26
CA GLY A 35 -17.22 -10.35 -4.48
C GLY A 35 -16.35 -9.76 -5.60
N PHE A 36 -15.06 -10.07 -5.65
CA PHE A 36 -14.17 -9.54 -6.70
C PHE A 36 -14.61 -9.98 -8.10
N THR A 37 -14.93 -9.00 -8.93
CA THR A 37 -15.37 -9.21 -10.31
C THR A 37 -14.50 -8.43 -11.30
N PRO A 38 -14.26 -8.97 -12.50
CA PRO A 38 -14.58 -10.35 -12.91
C PRO A 38 -13.73 -11.37 -12.16
N SER A 39 -14.29 -12.55 -11.89
CA SER A 39 -13.60 -13.64 -11.20
C SER A 39 -12.58 -14.40 -12.08
N GLY A 40 -12.65 -14.19 -13.39
CA GLY A 40 -11.78 -14.82 -14.38
C GLY A 40 -10.71 -13.88 -14.93
N PRO A 41 -9.89 -14.39 -15.87
CA PRO A 41 -8.86 -13.60 -16.52
C PRO A 41 -9.42 -12.42 -17.32
N VAL A 42 -8.74 -11.28 -17.27
CA VAL A 42 -9.14 -10.03 -17.94
C VAL A 42 -8.28 -9.75 -19.19
N PRO A 43 -8.76 -8.96 -20.16
CA PRO A 43 -7.99 -8.66 -21.38
C PRO A 43 -6.86 -7.66 -21.11
N ALA A 44 -5.70 -7.83 -21.79
CA ALA A 44 -4.67 -6.80 -21.86
C ALA A 44 -5.05 -5.69 -22.84
N GLY A 45 -4.67 -4.44 -22.55
CA GLY A 45 -4.83 -3.29 -23.42
C GLY A 45 -6.28 -2.84 -23.65
N LYS A 46 -7.25 -3.40 -22.92
CA LYS A 46 -8.66 -3.01 -22.99
C LYS A 46 -9.17 -2.58 -21.62
N PRO A 47 -10.06 -1.58 -21.54
CA PRO A 47 -10.73 -1.24 -20.29
C PRO A 47 -11.55 -2.44 -19.77
N VAL A 48 -11.47 -2.66 -18.46
CA VAL A 48 -12.28 -3.64 -17.74
C VAL A 48 -12.76 -3.01 -16.44
N GLU A 49 -14.02 -3.15 -16.14
CA GLU A 49 -14.57 -2.73 -14.85
C GLU A 49 -14.28 -3.80 -13.82
N LEU A 50 -13.62 -3.40 -12.74
CA LEU A 50 -13.39 -4.22 -11.56
C LEU A 50 -14.27 -3.72 -10.43
N SER A 51 -14.83 -4.64 -9.67
CA SER A 51 -15.67 -4.31 -8.51
C SER A 51 -15.47 -5.33 -7.40
N PHE A 52 -15.52 -4.86 -6.14
CA PHE A 52 -15.46 -5.69 -4.94
C PHE A 52 -15.90 -4.89 -3.71
N THR A 53 -16.05 -5.59 -2.59
CA THR A 53 -16.21 -4.98 -1.27
C THR A 53 -15.11 -5.45 -0.33
N ILE A 54 -14.82 -4.65 0.71
CA ILE A 54 -14.02 -5.09 1.85
C ILE A 54 -15.00 -5.51 2.94
N VAL A 55 -14.88 -6.75 3.38
CA VAL A 55 -15.75 -7.30 4.43
C VAL A 55 -14.97 -7.35 5.74
N GLN A 56 -15.60 -6.86 6.80
CA GLN A 56 -15.10 -6.82 8.16
C GLN A 56 -15.23 -8.17 8.86
N PRO A 57 -14.57 -8.40 10.01
CA PRO A 57 -14.65 -9.65 10.78
C PRO A 57 -16.06 -10.06 11.18
N ASP A 58 -16.97 -9.11 11.29
CA ASP A 58 -18.38 -9.35 11.63
C ASP A 58 -19.27 -9.67 10.41
N GLY A 59 -18.69 -9.77 9.21
CA GLY A 59 -19.38 -10.09 7.96
C GLY A 59 -20.02 -8.89 7.26
N ARG A 60 -19.91 -7.68 7.81
CA ARG A 60 -20.47 -6.47 7.20
C ARG A 60 -19.49 -5.82 6.24
N PRO A 61 -19.94 -5.20 5.15
CA PRO A 61 -19.08 -4.36 4.31
C PRO A 61 -18.47 -3.20 5.10
N LEU A 62 -17.21 -2.89 4.82
CA LEU A 62 -16.58 -1.68 5.30
C LEU A 62 -17.10 -0.48 4.50
N THR A 63 -17.68 0.50 5.21
CA THR A 63 -18.23 1.72 4.59
C THR A 63 -17.61 3.00 5.14
N GLN A 64 -16.82 2.90 6.22
CA GLN A 64 -16.20 4.04 6.88
C GLN A 64 -14.71 4.12 6.58
N TYR A 65 -14.35 5.00 5.67
CA TYR A 65 -12.98 5.23 5.25
C TYR A 65 -12.49 6.59 5.72
N ALA A 66 -11.22 6.68 6.08
CA ALA A 66 -10.56 7.96 6.35
C ALA A 66 -10.21 8.60 5.01
N THR A 67 -10.86 9.68 4.68
CA THR A 67 -10.54 10.47 3.51
C THR A 67 -9.40 11.44 3.85
N GLY A 68 -8.36 11.42 3.03
CA GLY A 68 -7.26 12.38 3.11
C GLY A 68 -7.55 13.67 2.35
N PRO A 69 -6.54 14.52 2.23
CA PRO A 69 -6.60 15.73 1.46
C PRO A 69 -6.71 15.44 -0.06
N GLY A 70 -7.52 16.24 -0.77
CA GLY A 70 -7.80 16.11 -2.20
C GLY A 70 -8.78 14.94 -2.51
N PRO A 71 -8.73 14.36 -3.71
CA PRO A 71 -9.63 13.26 -4.11
C PRO A 71 -9.30 11.91 -3.47
N HIS A 72 -8.63 11.92 -2.32
CA HIS A 72 -8.25 10.74 -1.60
C HIS A 72 -9.48 10.06 -1.00
N THR A 73 -9.82 8.88 -1.49
CA THR A 73 -11.04 8.15 -1.12
C THR A 73 -10.86 7.22 0.08
N GLY A 74 -9.68 7.18 0.69
CA GLY A 74 -9.35 6.23 1.77
C GLY A 74 -8.95 4.84 1.29
N VAL A 75 -8.91 4.62 -0.02
CA VAL A 75 -8.45 3.38 -0.65
C VAL A 75 -7.54 3.68 -1.83
N HIS A 76 -6.39 3.02 -1.90
CA HIS A 76 -5.56 2.99 -3.10
C HIS A 76 -5.62 1.60 -3.72
N LEU A 77 -5.82 1.53 -5.04
CA LEU A 77 -5.68 0.30 -5.81
C LEU A 77 -4.34 0.33 -6.53
N ILE A 78 -3.46 -0.57 -6.16
CA ILE A 78 -2.14 -0.68 -6.76
C ILE A 78 -2.01 -2.06 -7.38
N PHE A 79 -2.13 -2.11 -8.69
CA PHE A 79 -1.92 -3.32 -9.46
C PHE A 79 -0.46 -3.38 -9.90
N VAL A 80 0.22 -4.45 -9.55
CA VAL A 80 1.60 -4.69 -9.97
C VAL A 80 1.68 -6.01 -10.71
N ARG A 81 2.34 -6.03 -11.88
CA ARG A 81 2.67 -7.29 -12.54
C ARG A 81 3.72 -8.03 -11.71
N LYS A 82 3.54 -9.34 -11.48
CA LYS A 82 4.35 -10.09 -10.50
C LYS A 82 5.85 -10.13 -10.80
N ASP A 83 6.26 -9.81 -12.03
CA ASP A 83 7.68 -9.60 -12.40
C ASP A 83 8.19 -8.16 -12.14
N LEU A 84 7.35 -7.28 -11.60
CA LEU A 84 7.66 -5.88 -11.30
C LEU A 84 8.02 -5.03 -12.53
N ALA A 85 7.50 -5.38 -13.71
CA ALA A 85 7.75 -4.61 -14.92
C ALA A 85 6.73 -3.49 -15.13
N ASP A 86 5.50 -3.67 -14.66
CA ASP A 86 4.41 -2.73 -14.91
C ASP A 86 3.59 -2.50 -13.62
N ILE A 87 3.00 -1.32 -13.50
CA ILE A 87 2.14 -0.88 -12.39
C ILE A 87 0.95 -0.09 -12.93
N VAL A 88 -0.19 -0.23 -12.27
CA VAL A 88 -1.35 0.67 -12.39
C VAL A 88 -1.72 1.14 -10.99
N HIS A 89 -1.88 2.45 -10.79
CA HIS A 89 -2.19 3.06 -9.50
C HIS A 89 -3.43 3.94 -9.64
N LEU A 90 -4.46 3.63 -8.86
CA LEU A 90 -5.77 4.26 -8.93
C LEU A 90 -6.31 4.59 -7.54
N HIS A 91 -7.20 5.58 -7.47
CA HIS A 91 -7.96 5.95 -6.29
C HIS A 91 -9.44 5.87 -6.62
N PRO A 92 -10.07 4.72 -6.44
CA PRO A 92 -11.45 4.50 -6.85
C PRO A 92 -12.45 5.27 -5.98
N PRO A 93 -13.64 5.59 -6.51
CA PRO A 93 -14.76 5.95 -5.68
C PRO A 93 -15.22 4.76 -4.85
N ILE A 94 -15.83 5.04 -3.71
CA ILE A 94 -16.43 4.04 -2.82
C ILE A 94 -17.92 4.34 -2.72
N GLY A 95 -18.75 3.38 -3.07
CA GLY A 95 -20.19 3.49 -2.95
C GLY A 95 -20.65 3.54 -1.48
N PRO A 96 -21.89 4.01 -1.24
CA PRO A 96 -22.43 4.12 0.12
C PRO A 96 -22.61 2.74 0.81
N ASP A 97 -22.67 1.69 0.04
CA ASP A 97 -22.73 0.29 0.46
C ASP A 97 -21.34 -0.36 0.67
N GLY A 98 -20.26 0.40 0.46
CA GLY A 98 -18.89 -0.07 0.55
C GLY A 98 -18.35 -0.69 -0.76
N THR A 99 -19.13 -0.68 -1.84
CA THR A 99 -18.67 -1.17 -3.14
C THR A 99 -17.57 -0.27 -3.68
N ILE A 100 -16.45 -0.88 -4.05
CA ILE A 100 -15.31 -0.26 -4.72
C ILE A 100 -15.37 -0.69 -6.18
N SER A 101 -15.52 0.26 -7.11
CA SER A 101 -15.57 0.00 -8.55
C SER A 101 -14.62 0.94 -9.28
N GLU A 102 -13.88 0.39 -10.26
CA GLU A 102 -12.93 1.16 -11.06
C GLU A 102 -12.72 0.51 -12.43
N THR A 103 -12.62 1.35 -13.46
CA THR A 103 -12.25 0.89 -14.81
C THR A 103 -10.73 0.89 -14.95
N VAL A 104 -10.17 -0.29 -15.22
CA VAL A 104 -8.72 -0.51 -15.28
C VAL A 104 -8.32 -0.98 -16.66
N THR A 105 -7.22 -0.46 -17.20
CA THR A 105 -6.56 -0.97 -18.40
C THR A 105 -5.19 -1.51 -18.04
N PHE A 106 -5.00 -2.83 -18.18
CA PHE A 106 -3.72 -3.47 -17.92
C PHE A 106 -2.81 -3.37 -19.13
N PRO A 107 -1.63 -2.74 -19.04
CA PRO A 107 -0.76 -2.50 -20.21
C PRO A 107 -0.13 -3.75 -20.79
N ALA A 108 -0.07 -4.85 -20.04
CA ALA A 108 0.62 -6.07 -20.46
C ALA A 108 -0.02 -7.34 -19.87
N PRO A 109 0.05 -8.48 -20.60
CA PRO A 109 -0.42 -9.77 -20.12
C PRO A 109 0.47 -10.35 -19.03
N GLY A 110 -0.08 -11.32 -18.28
CA GLY A 110 0.63 -12.09 -17.26
C GLY A 110 -0.07 -12.09 -15.92
N PRO A 111 0.60 -12.65 -14.89
CA PRO A 111 0.11 -12.63 -13.52
C PRO A 111 0.30 -11.23 -12.90
N TRP A 112 -0.77 -10.69 -12.35
CA TRP A 112 -0.81 -9.44 -11.62
C TRP A 112 -1.25 -9.68 -10.18
N MET A 113 -0.95 -8.76 -9.31
CA MET A 113 -1.49 -8.67 -7.98
C MET A 113 -2.11 -7.29 -7.78
N LEU A 114 -3.35 -7.26 -7.34
CA LEU A 114 -3.93 -6.08 -6.72
C LEU A 114 -3.47 -6.04 -5.26
N LEU A 115 -2.97 -4.90 -4.86
CA LEU A 115 -2.77 -4.50 -3.48
C LEU A 115 -3.73 -3.35 -3.20
N THR A 116 -4.69 -3.59 -2.31
CA THR A 116 -5.62 -2.58 -1.84
C THR A 116 -5.07 -2.01 -0.54
N ASP A 117 -4.58 -0.77 -0.58
CA ASP A 117 -4.07 -0.05 0.58
C ASP A 117 -5.23 0.74 1.21
N VAL A 118 -5.67 0.29 2.39
CA VAL A 118 -6.93 0.70 3.03
C VAL A 118 -6.63 1.61 4.21
N TYR A 119 -7.33 2.72 4.29
CA TYR A 119 -7.34 3.64 5.42
C TYR A 119 -8.73 3.64 6.07
N GLU A 120 -8.94 2.70 6.98
CA GLU A 120 -10.21 2.54 7.69
C GLU A 120 -10.37 3.60 8.78
N LYS A 121 -11.52 4.26 8.81
CA LYS A 121 -11.85 5.23 9.86
C LYS A 121 -12.14 4.51 11.18
N GLN A 122 -11.41 4.87 12.20
CA GLN A 122 -11.58 4.33 13.55
C GLN A 122 -12.47 5.25 14.38
N SER A 123 -13.39 4.68 15.17
CA SER A 123 -14.17 5.44 16.14
C SER A 123 -13.29 5.96 17.26
N GLY A 124 -13.49 7.23 17.66
CA GLY A 124 -12.79 7.83 18.79
C GLY A 124 -11.36 8.29 18.52
N THR A 125 -10.85 8.20 17.28
CA THR A 125 -9.53 8.68 16.91
C THR A 125 -9.51 9.31 15.53
N SER A 126 -8.62 10.27 15.30
CA SER A 126 -8.34 10.81 13.96
C SER A 126 -7.30 10.00 13.18
N ILE A 127 -6.69 9.00 13.81
CA ILE A 127 -5.68 8.15 13.17
C ILE A 127 -6.40 6.97 12.53
N PRO A 128 -6.33 6.80 11.20
CA PRO A 128 -6.93 5.66 10.52
C PRO A 128 -6.16 4.37 10.83
N LEU A 129 -6.85 3.25 10.80
CA LEU A 129 -6.20 1.95 10.69
C LEU A 129 -5.77 1.76 9.23
N ASN A 130 -4.47 1.63 9.00
CA ASN A 130 -3.92 1.37 7.67
C ASN A 130 -3.48 -0.09 7.56
N TYR A 131 -3.99 -0.77 6.54
CA TYR A 131 -3.62 -2.16 6.22
C TYR A 131 -3.75 -2.44 4.72
N GLN A 132 -3.17 -3.55 4.29
CA GLN A 132 -3.17 -3.96 2.89
C GLN A 132 -3.85 -5.29 2.69
N LEU A 133 -4.73 -5.35 1.71
CA LEU A 133 -5.35 -6.58 1.21
C LEU A 133 -4.82 -6.91 -0.16
N LYS A 134 -4.71 -8.21 -0.47
CA LYS A 134 -4.13 -8.68 -1.72
C LYS A 134 -5.13 -9.56 -2.47
N GLN A 135 -5.18 -9.38 -3.78
CA GLN A 135 -5.96 -10.20 -4.69
C GLN A 135 -5.13 -10.52 -5.93
N ASP A 136 -5.00 -11.80 -6.24
CA ASP A 136 -4.37 -12.23 -7.47
C ASP A 136 -5.30 -12.03 -8.66
N LEU A 137 -4.70 -11.64 -9.79
CA LEU A 137 -5.39 -11.37 -11.05
C LEU A 137 -4.58 -11.91 -12.21
N GLN A 138 -5.26 -12.51 -13.18
CA GLN A 138 -4.65 -12.96 -14.43
C GLN A 138 -5.06 -12.05 -15.58
N VAL A 139 -4.09 -11.52 -16.31
CA VAL A 139 -4.31 -10.77 -17.55
C VAL A 139 -3.95 -11.64 -18.75
N ASN A 140 -4.92 -11.82 -19.66
CA ASN A 140 -4.81 -12.68 -20.83
C ASN A 140 -3.75 -12.20 -21.82
N GLY A 141 -3.10 -13.15 -22.48
CA GLY A 141 -2.12 -12.95 -23.54
C GLY A 141 -0.82 -13.70 -23.30
N ARG A 142 0.10 -13.57 -24.23
CA ARG A 142 1.42 -14.20 -24.11
C ARG A 142 2.26 -13.48 -23.05
N TYR A 143 2.46 -14.12 -21.93
CA TYR A 143 3.31 -13.60 -20.87
C TYR A 143 4.78 -13.93 -21.15
N ALA A 144 5.62 -12.89 -21.11
CA ALA A 144 7.08 -13.00 -21.11
C ALA A 144 7.59 -12.23 -19.91
N PRO A 145 8.05 -12.91 -18.85
CA PRO A 145 8.54 -12.23 -17.65
C PRO A 145 9.79 -11.40 -17.96
N LYS A 146 9.84 -10.20 -17.40
CA LYS A 146 10.99 -9.30 -17.52
C LYS A 146 11.83 -9.36 -16.24
N PRO A 147 13.17 -9.48 -16.34
CA PRO A 147 14.01 -9.41 -15.16
C PRO A 147 13.94 -8.01 -14.54
N LEU A 148 14.19 -7.93 -13.22
CA LEU A 148 14.16 -6.64 -12.51
C LEU A 148 15.12 -5.59 -13.11
N GLY A 149 16.16 -6.02 -13.79
CA GLY A 149 17.21 -5.16 -14.35
C GLY A 149 18.22 -4.67 -13.30
N PRO A 150 19.33 -4.08 -13.74
CA PRO A 150 20.37 -3.57 -12.86
C PRO A 150 19.93 -2.29 -12.13
N VAL A 151 20.64 -1.96 -11.07
CA VAL A 151 20.55 -0.64 -10.43
C VAL A 151 21.07 0.41 -11.41
N ARG A 152 20.26 1.44 -11.61
CA ARG A 152 20.60 2.60 -12.44
C ARG A 152 20.22 3.87 -11.71
N THR A 153 20.99 4.92 -11.91
CA THR A 153 20.69 6.24 -11.36
C THR A 153 19.90 7.12 -12.31
N SER A 154 19.75 6.72 -13.58
CA SER A 154 18.96 7.47 -14.55
C SER A 154 18.04 6.54 -15.35
N VAL A 155 16.81 7.00 -15.57
CA VAL A 155 15.77 6.32 -16.35
C VAL A 155 15.07 7.36 -17.21
N THR A 156 14.92 7.08 -18.51
CA THR A 156 14.11 7.90 -19.42
C THR A 156 12.83 7.12 -19.77
N THR A 157 11.69 7.75 -19.57
CA THR A 157 10.36 7.21 -19.90
C THR A 157 9.48 8.35 -20.42
N ASP A 158 8.71 8.09 -21.49
CA ASP A 158 7.86 9.08 -22.15
C ASP A 158 8.58 10.40 -22.52
N GLY A 159 9.88 10.31 -22.80
CA GLY A 159 10.75 11.45 -23.10
C GLY A 159 11.26 12.21 -21.87
N TYR A 160 10.78 11.92 -20.68
CA TYR A 160 11.26 12.55 -19.43
C TYR A 160 12.40 11.73 -18.83
N THR A 161 13.44 12.42 -18.37
CA THR A 161 14.60 11.78 -17.73
C THR A 161 14.57 12.03 -16.22
N PHE A 162 14.52 10.95 -15.46
CA PHE A 162 14.58 10.93 -14.00
C PHE A 162 16.00 10.54 -13.58
N THR A 163 16.68 11.37 -12.80
CA THR A 163 18.04 11.11 -12.35
C THR A 163 18.15 11.18 -10.84
N ILE A 164 18.56 10.08 -10.21
CA ILE A 164 18.93 10.01 -8.80
C ILE A 164 20.35 10.53 -8.66
N HIS A 165 20.54 11.66 -7.95
CA HIS A 165 21.86 12.32 -7.84
C HIS A 165 22.83 11.60 -6.92
N HIS A 166 22.32 10.93 -5.90
CA HIS A 166 23.10 10.14 -4.96
C HIS A 166 22.30 8.90 -4.56
N MET A 167 22.91 7.73 -4.74
CA MET A 167 22.32 6.47 -4.30
C MET A 167 22.93 6.11 -2.94
N PRO A 168 22.22 6.28 -1.83
CA PRO A 168 22.73 5.91 -0.52
C PRO A 168 22.90 4.37 -0.42
N LYS A 169 23.69 3.92 0.54
CA LYS A 169 23.74 2.51 0.94
C LYS A 169 22.47 2.21 1.75
N LEU A 170 21.41 1.83 1.06
CA LEU A 170 20.12 1.55 1.66
C LEU A 170 20.22 0.38 2.64
N LYS A 171 19.68 0.54 3.85
CA LYS A 171 19.63 -0.48 4.90
C LYS A 171 18.22 -0.65 5.45
N VAL A 172 17.95 -1.85 5.96
CA VAL A 172 16.70 -2.15 6.67
C VAL A 172 16.53 -1.23 7.88
N ALA A 173 15.31 -0.77 8.10
CA ALA A 173 14.88 0.07 9.22
C ALA A 173 15.58 1.43 9.33
N ASN A 174 16.41 1.82 8.36
CA ASN A 174 16.98 3.17 8.29
C ASN A 174 16.09 4.10 7.48
N ALA A 175 15.95 5.32 7.99
CA ALA A 175 15.35 6.42 7.25
C ALA A 175 16.37 6.96 6.24
N ASP A 176 16.03 6.87 4.94
CA ASP A 176 16.87 7.37 3.86
C ASP A 176 16.08 8.26 2.90
N TYR A 177 16.81 9.02 2.10
CA TYR A 177 16.26 9.91 1.10
C TYR A 177 16.95 9.76 -0.26
N LEU A 178 16.14 9.73 -1.34
CA LEU A 178 16.64 9.89 -2.70
C LEU A 178 16.35 11.31 -3.18
N ASN A 179 17.36 12.00 -3.70
CA ASN A 179 17.20 13.26 -4.40
C ASN A 179 17.16 12.96 -5.90
N VAL A 180 16.06 13.31 -6.53
CA VAL A 180 15.80 13.03 -7.96
C VAL A 180 15.56 14.34 -8.68
N SER A 181 16.25 14.54 -9.81
CA SER A 181 15.88 15.55 -10.79
C SER A 181 15.09 14.92 -11.93
N VAL A 182 14.12 15.66 -12.46
CA VAL A 182 13.33 15.25 -13.62
C VAL A 182 13.40 16.36 -14.67
N THR A 183 13.81 16.00 -15.87
CA THR A 183 13.86 16.92 -17.01
C THR A 183 12.89 16.46 -18.09
N ASP A 184 12.33 17.44 -18.81
CA ASP A 184 11.52 17.23 -19.99
C ASP A 184 12.36 16.82 -21.21
N PRO A 185 11.75 16.50 -22.37
CA PRO A 185 12.48 16.20 -23.60
C PRO A 185 13.42 17.32 -24.10
N GLY A 186 13.17 18.56 -23.68
CA GLY A 186 14.01 19.73 -23.99
C GLY A 186 15.13 19.98 -22.98
N GLY A 187 15.30 19.09 -21.97
CA GLY A 187 16.30 19.23 -20.91
C GLY A 187 15.95 20.24 -19.82
N LYS A 188 14.76 20.84 -19.85
CA LYS A 188 14.30 21.77 -18.80
C LYS A 188 13.72 21.01 -17.60
N PRO A 189 13.75 21.59 -16.39
CA PRO A 189 13.09 21.01 -15.24
C PRO A 189 11.59 20.73 -15.51
N ALA A 190 11.15 19.50 -15.27
CA ALA A 190 9.76 19.11 -15.46
C ALA A 190 8.86 19.79 -14.42
N THR A 191 7.65 20.17 -14.83
CA THR A 191 6.63 20.74 -13.94
C THR A 191 5.57 19.69 -13.65
N PHE A 192 5.48 19.30 -12.39
CA PHE A 192 4.45 18.37 -11.91
C PHE A 192 3.16 19.10 -11.59
N THR A 193 2.04 18.46 -11.91
CA THR A 193 0.71 18.87 -11.43
C THR A 193 0.26 17.94 -10.32
N PRO A 194 -0.46 18.45 -9.29
CA PRO A 194 -0.99 17.59 -8.24
C PRO A 194 -1.83 16.45 -8.80
N TRP A 195 -1.55 15.25 -8.33
CA TRP A 195 -2.28 14.05 -8.70
C TRP A 195 -2.48 13.22 -7.44
N PHE A 196 -3.72 12.86 -7.16
CA PHE A 196 -4.09 12.17 -5.90
C PHE A 196 -3.50 12.82 -4.64
N GLY A 197 -3.59 14.16 -4.56
CA GLY A 197 -3.18 14.93 -3.39
C GLY A 197 -1.67 15.13 -3.20
N ALA A 198 -0.82 14.60 -4.08
CA ALA A 198 0.63 14.75 -4.03
C ALA A 198 1.21 15.23 -5.37
N LEU A 199 2.44 15.73 -5.41
CA LEU A 199 3.15 16.03 -6.65
C LEU A 199 3.68 14.78 -7.34
N ALA A 200 4.07 13.79 -6.55
CA ALA A 200 4.51 12.50 -7.06
C ALA A 200 4.28 11.41 -6.00
N HIS A 201 4.25 10.17 -6.48
CA HIS A 201 4.11 8.97 -5.66
C HIS A 201 5.32 8.06 -5.88
N ALA A 202 5.91 7.57 -4.81
CA ALA A 202 6.97 6.59 -4.84
C ALA A 202 6.44 5.26 -4.30
N VAL A 203 6.29 4.29 -5.19
CA VAL A 203 5.70 2.98 -4.88
C VAL A 203 6.80 1.93 -4.93
N PHE A 204 6.99 1.22 -3.83
CA PHE A 204 8.08 0.28 -3.65
C PHE A 204 7.55 -1.15 -3.52
N PHE A 205 8.14 -2.07 -4.31
CA PHE A 205 7.87 -3.49 -4.22
C PHE A 205 9.16 -4.28 -4.06
N ARG A 206 9.19 -5.21 -3.11
CA ARG A 206 10.29 -6.16 -2.97
C ARG A 206 10.16 -7.29 -3.98
N HIS A 207 11.25 -7.57 -4.67
CA HIS A 207 11.33 -8.71 -5.58
C HIS A 207 11.23 -10.02 -4.79
N GLY A 208 10.41 -10.94 -5.29
CA GLY A 208 10.21 -12.27 -4.75
C GLY A 208 8.95 -12.42 -3.88
N ASN A 209 8.70 -11.53 -2.91
CA ASN A 209 7.53 -11.66 -2.02
C ASN A 209 6.50 -10.53 -2.17
N LEU A 210 6.78 -9.53 -3.02
CA LEU A 210 5.92 -8.37 -3.26
C LEU A 210 5.55 -7.61 -1.97
N ALA A 211 6.46 -7.60 -0.97
CA ALA A 211 6.33 -6.68 0.15
C ALA A 211 6.32 -5.25 -0.40
N TYR A 212 5.48 -4.40 0.19
CA TYR A 212 5.09 -3.13 -0.39
C TYR A 212 5.08 -2.02 0.65
N PHE A 213 5.41 -0.83 0.22
CA PHE A 213 5.02 0.44 0.83
C PHE A 213 5.02 1.54 -0.23
N HIS A 214 4.34 2.65 0.05
CA HIS A 214 4.45 3.82 -0.80
C HIS A 214 4.56 5.10 0.02
N THR A 215 5.14 6.14 -0.58
CA THR A 215 5.26 7.46 0.01
C THR A 215 4.80 8.54 -0.98
N HIS A 216 4.31 9.65 -0.42
CA HIS A 216 3.91 10.81 -1.17
C HIS A 216 5.03 11.85 -1.19
N ILE A 217 5.22 12.51 -2.32
CA ILE A 217 6.09 13.67 -2.44
C ILE A 217 5.21 14.92 -2.43
N CYS A 218 5.36 15.72 -1.39
CA CYS A 218 4.54 16.88 -1.13
C CYS A 218 5.24 18.17 -1.54
N SER A 219 4.47 19.24 -1.72
CA SER A 219 4.97 20.60 -1.86
C SER A 219 4.45 21.45 -0.70
N PRO A 220 5.19 22.46 -0.25
CA PRO A 220 4.72 23.42 0.76
C PRO A 220 3.39 24.09 0.37
N ASN A 221 3.12 24.20 -0.92
CA ASN A 221 1.89 24.79 -1.45
C ASN A 221 0.70 23.82 -1.48
N LEU A 222 0.94 22.52 -1.27
CA LEU A 222 -0.12 21.51 -1.15
C LEU A 222 -0.49 21.34 0.32
N ARG A 223 -1.34 22.26 0.84
CA ARG A 223 -1.78 22.27 2.25
C ARG A 223 -2.34 20.94 2.75
N LEU A 224 -2.69 20.08 1.83
CA LEU A 224 -3.40 18.84 2.08
C LEU A 224 -2.56 17.58 1.77
N CYS A 225 -1.30 17.72 1.42
CA CYS A 225 -0.41 16.59 1.31
C CYS A 225 0.08 16.23 2.72
N ALA A 226 -0.77 15.54 3.48
CA ALA A 226 -0.42 15.12 4.82
C ALA A 226 0.70 14.09 4.76
N ALA A 227 1.83 14.49 5.23
CA ALA A 227 2.92 13.59 5.59
C ALA A 227 2.52 12.86 6.88
N ASN A 228 1.66 11.86 6.77
CA ASN A 228 1.31 11.01 7.92
C ASN A 228 2.43 10.03 8.30
N SER A 229 3.57 10.06 7.59
CA SER A 229 4.75 9.30 7.95
C SER A 229 5.87 10.23 8.41
N ALA A 230 6.65 9.80 9.37
CA ALA A 230 7.86 10.49 9.84
C ALA A 230 8.89 10.74 8.71
N ILE A 231 8.67 10.15 7.53
CA ILE A 231 9.53 10.23 6.35
C ILE A 231 8.68 10.61 5.14
N ALA A 232 8.30 11.88 5.10
CA ALA A 232 7.63 12.42 3.93
C ALA A 232 8.63 12.84 2.87
N GLY A 233 8.26 12.62 1.61
CA GLY A 233 8.94 13.25 0.49
C GLY A 233 8.60 14.72 0.38
N SER A 234 9.43 15.50 -0.29
CA SER A 234 9.20 16.92 -0.54
C SER A 234 9.66 17.34 -1.92
N SER A 235 9.01 18.39 -2.44
CA SER A 235 9.43 19.07 -3.66
C SER A 235 9.25 20.57 -3.46
N THR A 236 10.33 21.32 -3.55
CA THR A 236 10.34 22.78 -3.34
C THR A 236 10.63 23.55 -4.63
N LYS A 237 11.08 22.87 -5.67
CA LYS A 237 11.43 23.45 -6.97
C LYS A 237 10.96 22.56 -8.11
N PRO A 238 10.62 23.13 -9.27
CA PRO A 238 10.31 22.35 -10.48
C PRO A 238 11.39 21.31 -10.78
N GLY A 239 10.97 20.13 -11.18
CA GLY A 239 11.84 19.03 -11.55
C GLY A 239 12.70 18.44 -10.42
N GLN A 240 12.52 18.85 -9.17
CA GLN A 240 13.28 18.29 -8.04
C GLN A 240 12.36 17.59 -7.05
N LEU A 241 12.66 16.33 -6.77
CA LEU A 241 11.92 15.49 -5.83
C LEU A 241 12.87 14.95 -4.77
N LYS A 242 12.50 15.06 -3.50
CA LYS A 242 13.11 14.36 -2.39
C LYS A 242 12.16 13.25 -1.95
N ILE A 243 12.59 12.01 -2.02
CA ILE A 243 11.78 10.82 -1.71
C ILE A 243 12.27 10.27 -0.38
N GLY A 244 11.40 10.27 0.64
CA GLY A 244 11.69 9.63 1.91
C GLY A 244 11.29 8.16 1.89
N MET A 245 12.07 7.27 2.53
CA MET A 245 11.81 5.84 2.57
C MET A 245 12.39 5.16 3.81
N VAL A 246 11.72 4.07 4.24
CA VAL A 246 12.22 3.10 5.22
C VAL A 246 11.90 1.72 4.68
N PHE A 247 12.92 0.90 4.47
CA PHE A 247 12.73 -0.46 3.97
C PHE A 247 12.53 -1.46 5.13
N PRO A 248 11.43 -2.23 5.13
CA PRO A 248 11.20 -3.22 6.18
C PRO A 248 12.03 -4.50 6.01
N GLN A 249 12.59 -4.74 4.82
CA GLN A 249 13.30 -5.97 4.49
C GLN A 249 14.47 -5.72 3.54
N ALA A 250 15.55 -6.47 3.71
CA ALA A 250 16.67 -6.49 2.77
C ALA A 250 16.30 -7.19 1.45
N GLY A 251 17.09 -6.93 0.41
CA GLY A 251 16.96 -7.56 -0.91
C GLY A 251 16.85 -6.58 -2.06
N LYS A 252 16.40 -7.08 -3.20
CA LYS A 252 16.16 -6.27 -4.40
C LYS A 252 14.75 -5.69 -4.35
N TRP A 253 14.64 -4.41 -4.70
CA TRP A 253 13.37 -3.68 -4.72
C TRP A 253 13.17 -2.99 -6.06
N ARG A 254 11.92 -2.84 -6.46
CA ARG A 254 11.49 -1.94 -7.54
C ARG A 254 10.87 -0.70 -6.92
N LEU A 255 11.36 0.46 -7.31
CA LEU A 255 10.69 1.75 -7.13
C LEU A 255 9.99 2.11 -8.45
N PHE A 256 8.69 2.35 -8.40
CA PHE A 256 7.96 3.07 -9.43
C PHE A 256 7.76 4.50 -8.94
N LEU A 257 8.48 5.44 -9.55
CA LEU A 257 8.30 6.86 -9.26
C LEU A 257 7.33 7.44 -10.27
N GLN A 258 6.18 7.88 -9.79
CA GLN A 258 5.06 8.34 -10.62
C GLN A 258 4.78 9.80 -10.37
N GLY A 259 4.56 10.58 -11.43
CA GLY A 259 4.14 11.96 -11.34
C GLY A 259 3.29 12.36 -12.54
N LYS A 260 2.33 13.27 -12.33
CA LYS A 260 1.54 13.84 -13.39
C LYS A 260 2.28 15.04 -13.99
N ILE A 261 2.54 14.98 -15.30
CA ILE A 261 3.17 16.07 -16.07
C ILE A 261 2.24 16.37 -17.26
N GLY A 262 1.69 17.58 -17.27
CA GLY A 262 0.56 17.86 -18.15
C GLY A 262 -0.61 16.94 -17.86
N ASP A 263 -1.13 16.24 -18.86
CA ASP A 263 -2.23 15.28 -18.73
C ASP A 263 -1.78 13.82 -18.61
N LYS A 264 -0.46 13.57 -18.55
CA LYS A 264 0.09 12.21 -18.52
C LYS A 264 0.60 11.85 -17.14
N ILE A 265 0.38 10.60 -16.73
CA ILE A 265 1.08 9.98 -15.61
C ILE A 265 2.35 9.33 -16.16
N VAL A 266 3.50 9.90 -15.79
CA VAL A 266 4.81 9.38 -16.17
C VAL A 266 5.32 8.49 -15.05
N THR A 267 5.76 7.27 -15.37
CA THR A 267 6.24 6.28 -14.41
C THR A 267 7.68 5.90 -14.71
N ALA A 268 8.60 6.18 -13.80
CA ALA A 268 10.01 5.82 -13.90
C ALA A 268 10.33 4.62 -12.98
N PRO A 269 10.71 3.43 -13.54
CA PRO A 269 11.04 2.25 -12.77
C PRO A 269 12.53 2.21 -12.42
N PHE A 270 12.87 2.23 -11.13
CA PHE A 270 14.23 2.05 -10.63
C PHE A 270 14.38 0.72 -9.90
N SER A 271 15.52 0.06 -10.07
CA SER A 271 15.91 -1.08 -9.25
C SER A 271 16.80 -0.61 -8.10
N LEU A 272 16.51 -1.07 -6.89
CA LEU A 272 17.25 -0.73 -5.68
C LEU A 272 17.77 -2.00 -5.01
N VAL A 273 18.85 -1.88 -4.24
CA VAL A 273 19.37 -2.96 -3.38
C VAL A 273 19.43 -2.46 -1.95
N VAL A 274 18.77 -3.16 -1.05
CA VAL A 274 18.70 -2.87 0.38
C VAL A 274 19.50 -3.92 1.14
N GLN A 275 20.44 -3.48 1.95
CA GLN A 275 21.27 -4.31 2.81
C GLN A 275 20.57 -4.58 4.15
N SER A 276 20.93 -5.65 4.81
CA SER A 276 20.55 -5.95 6.20
C SER A 276 21.22 -5.02 7.19
#